data_ba145bfea37eb4acf7c2de34ee6ba662
#
_entry.id   ba145bfea37eb4acf7c2de34ee6ba662
#
_cell.length_a   1.000
_cell.length_b   1.000
_cell.length_c   1.000
_cell.angle_alpha   90.00
_cell.angle_beta   90.00
_cell.angle_gamma   90.00
#
_symmetry.space_group_name_H-M   'P 1'
#
loop_
_entity.id
_entity.type
_entity.pdbx_description
1 polymer ?
#
loop_
_entity_poly.entity_id
_entity_poly.type
_entity_poly.pdbx_seq_one_letter_code
_entity_poly.pdbx_strand_id
1 'polypeptide(L)'
;MSQYARLIQVDNEHQRKRMRVIDLIHNSEKTAFSFEILPPLKGTGIEKLYQTIDTLREFDPKYINITTHRSEYVYKDLGNGLFQRNRLRRRPGTVAVAAAIQNKYNITVVPHILCSGFTREETEYVLLDLQFLNITDLLVLRGDKAKHESVFTPEGDGYHHAIELQEQINNFNKGIFVDGSEMKVTNSPFSYGVACY
;
A
#
# COMPACT_ATOMS: atom_id res chain seq x y z
N MET A 1 13.81 -7.94 -39.57
CA MET A 1 13.83 -7.83 -38.12
C MET A 1 13.31 -9.13 -37.53
N SER A 2 14.10 -9.82 -36.71
CA SER A 2 13.75 -11.13 -36.17
C SER A 2 12.61 -11.04 -35.16
N GLN A 3 11.86 -12.14 -35.03
CA GLN A 3 10.79 -12.29 -34.07
C GLN A 3 11.28 -12.00 -32.60
N TYR A 4 12.54 -12.26 -32.33
CA TYR A 4 13.24 -11.92 -31.08
C TYR A 4 13.39 -10.40 -30.85
N ALA A 5 13.65 -9.62 -31.89
CA ALA A 5 13.76 -8.17 -31.78
C ALA A 5 12.38 -7.52 -31.45
N ARG A 6 11.28 -8.11 -31.94
CA ARG A 6 9.91 -7.69 -31.58
C ARG A 6 9.55 -8.04 -30.13
N LEU A 7 9.96 -9.20 -29.62
CA LEU A 7 9.74 -9.58 -28.22
C LEU A 7 10.50 -8.66 -27.25
N ILE A 8 11.75 -8.31 -27.56
CA ILE A 8 12.55 -7.38 -26.76
C ILE A 8 11.97 -5.95 -26.81
N GLN A 9 11.40 -5.54 -27.94
CA GLN A 9 10.77 -4.23 -28.09
C GLN A 9 9.43 -4.16 -27.31
N VAL A 10 8.65 -5.24 -27.28
CA VAL A 10 7.42 -5.34 -26.48
C VAL A 10 7.74 -5.35 -24.98
N ASP A 11 8.81 -6.01 -24.55
CA ASP A 11 9.26 -5.97 -23.15
C ASP A 11 9.75 -4.57 -22.75
N ASN A 12 10.43 -3.84 -23.62
CA ASN A 12 10.87 -2.47 -23.36
C ASN A 12 9.70 -1.45 -23.33
N GLU A 13 8.61 -1.67 -24.07
CA GLU A 13 7.42 -0.83 -23.97
C GLU A 13 6.61 -1.08 -22.69
N HIS A 14 6.65 -2.29 -22.12
CA HIS A 14 6.04 -2.61 -20.83
C HIS A 14 6.83 -2.08 -19.64
N GLN A 15 8.11 -1.78 -19.80
CA GLN A 15 8.96 -1.11 -18.80
C GLN A 15 9.02 0.41 -18.98
N ARG A 16 7.98 1.08 -19.46
CA ARG A 16 7.89 2.53 -19.26
C ARG A 16 8.06 2.78 -17.78
N LYS A 17 9.20 3.37 -17.39
CA LYS A 17 9.49 3.75 -16.01
C LYS A 17 8.30 4.56 -15.50
N ARG A 18 7.50 3.95 -14.64
CA ARG A 18 6.33 4.63 -14.08
C ARG A 18 6.80 5.89 -13.40
N MET A 19 6.16 7.00 -13.70
CA MET A 19 6.48 8.27 -13.06
C MET A 19 5.99 8.23 -11.62
N ARG A 20 6.76 8.76 -10.72
CA ARG A 20 6.35 8.95 -9.32
C ARG A 20 5.23 9.99 -9.26
N VAL A 21 4.43 9.93 -8.21
CA VAL A 21 3.33 10.89 -8.01
C VAL A 21 3.80 12.33 -8.07
N ILE A 22 4.96 12.63 -7.48
CA ILE A 22 5.54 13.99 -7.50
C ILE A 22 5.82 14.46 -8.94
N ASP A 23 6.34 13.57 -9.78
CA ASP A 23 6.64 13.87 -11.18
C ASP A 23 5.34 14.05 -12.00
N LEU A 24 4.32 13.21 -11.71
CA LEU A 24 3.00 13.32 -12.34
C LEU A 24 2.31 14.65 -12.04
N ILE A 25 2.45 15.13 -10.79
CA ILE A 25 1.87 16.42 -10.36
C ILE A 25 2.63 17.57 -11.01
N HIS A 26 3.97 17.57 -10.97
CA HIS A 26 4.79 18.66 -11.50
C HIS A 26 4.73 18.79 -13.02
N ASN A 27 4.59 17.67 -13.72
CA ASN A 27 4.52 17.67 -15.19
C ASN A 27 3.10 17.87 -15.74
N SER A 28 2.10 18.04 -14.87
CA SER A 28 0.72 18.22 -15.31
C SER A 28 0.45 19.68 -15.61
N GLU A 29 0.14 19.99 -16.87
CA GLU A 29 -0.32 21.33 -17.29
C GLU A 29 -1.76 21.65 -16.88
N LYS A 30 -2.51 20.63 -16.46
CA LYS A 30 -3.91 20.70 -16.04
C LYS A 30 -4.06 20.12 -14.65
N THR A 31 -5.23 20.31 -14.04
CA THR A 31 -5.60 19.67 -12.78
C THR A 31 -5.39 18.15 -12.86
N ALA A 32 -4.52 17.62 -12.00
CA ALA A 32 -4.29 16.19 -11.90
C ALA A 32 -5.38 15.54 -11.03
N PHE A 33 -6.13 14.60 -11.57
CA PHE A 33 -7.11 13.82 -10.83
C PHE A 33 -6.49 12.56 -10.29
N SER A 34 -6.86 12.20 -9.08
CA SER A 34 -6.62 10.90 -8.48
C SER A 34 -7.88 10.41 -7.79
N PHE A 35 -7.98 9.11 -7.63
CA PHE A 35 -9.08 8.50 -6.88
C PHE A 35 -8.52 7.70 -5.72
N GLU A 36 -9.29 7.60 -4.67
CA GLU A 36 -9.04 6.68 -3.57
C GLU A 36 -10.03 5.53 -3.66
N ILE A 37 -9.53 4.31 -3.59
CA ILE A 37 -10.34 3.11 -3.64
C ILE A 37 -10.26 2.32 -2.34
N LEU A 38 -11.39 1.77 -1.98
CA LEU A 38 -11.53 0.84 -0.88
C LEU A 38 -11.43 -0.60 -1.41
N PRO A 39 -10.47 -1.42 -0.95
CA PRO A 39 -10.41 -2.83 -1.33
C PRO A 39 -11.73 -3.55 -1.06
N PRO A 40 -12.17 -4.48 -1.90
CA PRO A 40 -13.44 -5.18 -1.75
C PRO A 40 -13.48 -6.01 -0.45
N LEU A 41 -14.68 -6.36 0.01
CA LEU A 41 -14.84 -7.27 1.14
C LEU A 41 -14.38 -8.68 0.77
N LYS A 42 -13.96 -9.45 1.77
CA LYS A 42 -13.64 -10.87 1.61
C LYS A 42 -14.82 -11.63 0.99
N GLY A 43 -14.53 -12.56 0.12
CA GLY A 43 -15.55 -13.27 -0.66
C GLY A 43 -15.95 -12.57 -1.95
N THR A 44 -15.51 -11.34 -2.19
CA THR A 44 -15.67 -10.65 -3.48
C THR A 44 -14.45 -10.89 -4.35
N GLY A 45 -14.65 -11.26 -5.59
CA GLY A 45 -13.58 -11.48 -6.57
C GLY A 45 -12.95 -10.17 -7.05
N ILE A 46 -11.85 -10.30 -7.79
CA ILE A 46 -11.09 -9.18 -8.36
C ILE A 46 -11.88 -8.43 -9.44
N GLU A 47 -12.87 -9.07 -10.06
CA GLU A 47 -13.66 -8.52 -11.15
C GLU A 47 -14.37 -7.22 -10.76
N LYS A 48 -14.90 -7.18 -9.52
CA LYS A 48 -15.56 -5.97 -9.01
C LYS A 48 -14.59 -4.79 -8.88
N LEU A 49 -13.35 -5.06 -8.47
CA LEU A 49 -12.30 -4.06 -8.43
C LEU A 49 -12.02 -3.53 -9.85
N TYR A 50 -11.85 -4.42 -10.80
CA TYR A 50 -11.57 -4.06 -12.18
C TYR A 50 -12.70 -3.25 -12.82
N GLN A 51 -13.96 -3.64 -12.63
CA GLN A 51 -15.11 -2.86 -13.09
C GLN A 51 -15.09 -1.42 -12.53
N THR A 52 -14.74 -1.26 -11.25
CA THR A 52 -14.61 0.06 -10.65
C THR A 52 -13.50 0.88 -11.33
N ILE A 53 -12.32 0.28 -11.53
CA ILE A 53 -11.19 0.96 -12.18
C ILE A 53 -11.51 1.28 -13.64
N ASP A 54 -12.17 0.38 -14.37
CA ASP A 54 -12.57 0.61 -15.76
C ASP A 54 -13.46 1.86 -15.89
N THR A 55 -14.40 2.05 -14.96
CA THR A 55 -15.23 3.27 -14.90
C THR A 55 -14.41 4.52 -14.57
N LEU A 56 -13.50 4.43 -13.58
CA LEU A 56 -12.70 5.57 -13.14
C LEU A 56 -11.68 6.03 -14.20
N ARG A 57 -11.23 5.13 -15.06
CA ARG A 57 -10.27 5.46 -16.15
C ARG A 57 -10.82 6.45 -17.17
N GLU A 58 -12.14 6.59 -17.32
CA GLU A 58 -12.77 7.58 -18.18
C GLU A 58 -12.39 9.03 -17.80
N PHE A 59 -11.99 9.24 -16.53
CA PHE A 59 -11.55 10.53 -16.00
C PHE A 59 -10.03 10.76 -16.08
N ASP A 60 -9.28 9.89 -16.74
CA ASP A 60 -7.80 9.95 -16.87
C ASP A 60 -7.07 10.19 -15.53
N PRO A 61 -7.31 9.37 -14.50
CA PRO A 61 -6.63 9.53 -13.21
C PRO A 61 -5.12 9.35 -13.37
N LYS A 62 -4.35 10.24 -12.74
CA LYS A 62 -2.88 10.17 -12.79
C LYS A 62 -2.31 9.09 -11.89
N TYR A 63 -2.97 8.83 -10.78
CA TYR A 63 -2.64 7.74 -9.86
C TYR A 63 -3.88 7.32 -9.07
N ILE A 64 -3.78 6.17 -8.41
CA ILE A 64 -4.87 5.63 -7.59
C ILE A 64 -4.35 5.34 -6.18
N ASN A 65 -4.98 5.95 -5.19
CA ASN A 65 -4.75 5.65 -3.79
C ASN A 65 -5.52 4.38 -3.38
N ILE A 66 -4.91 3.57 -2.53
CA ILE A 66 -5.50 2.32 -2.07
C ILE A 66 -5.52 2.32 -0.54
N THR A 67 -6.72 2.40 0.03
CA THR A 67 -6.85 2.41 1.49
C THR A 67 -6.40 1.08 2.09
N THR A 68 -5.81 1.17 3.26
CA THR A 68 -5.50 0.01 4.10
C THR A 68 -6.47 -0.06 5.27
N HIS A 69 -6.99 -1.25 5.54
CA HIS A 69 -7.80 -1.52 6.69
C HIS A 69 -7.11 -2.49 7.62
N ARG A 70 -6.99 -2.07 8.89
CA ARG A 70 -6.49 -2.92 9.95
C ARG A 70 -7.37 -4.14 10.14
N SER A 71 -6.81 -5.22 10.67
CA SER A 71 -7.58 -6.35 11.18
C SER A 71 -8.40 -5.92 12.41
N GLU A 72 -9.57 -6.49 12.57
CA GLU A 72 -10.42 -6.30 13.75
C GLU A 72 -10.25 -7.49 14.69
N TYR A 73 -10.44 -7.27 15.97
CA TYR A 73 -10.56 -8.35 16.94
C TYR A 73 -12.04 -8.66 17.19
N VAL A 74 -12.38 -9.93 17.12
CA VAL A 74 -13.69 -10.46 17.51
C VAL A 74 -13.50 -11.43 18.66
N TYR A 75 -14.39 -11.34 19.63
CA TYR A 75 -14.38 -12.19 20.82
C TYR A 75 -15.47 -13.23 20.69
N LYS A 76 -15.09 -14.51 20.76
CA LYS A 76 -16.00 -15.64 20.80
C LYS A 76 -16.14 -16.08 22.25
N ASP A 77 -17.37 -16.08 22.77
CA ASP A 77 -17.66 -16.62 24.07
C ASP A 77 -17.53 -18.15 24.03
N LEU A 78 -16.72 -18.71 24.92
CA LEU A 78 -16.51 -20.15 25.09
C LEU A 78 -17.30 -20.71 26.28
N GLY A 79 -18.07 -19.88 26.98
CA GLY A 79 -18.76 -20.21 28.22
C GLY A 79 -17.85 -20.03 29.45
N ASN A 80 -18.46 -20.11 30.64
CA ASN A 80 -17.77 -19.96 31.94
C ASN A 80 -16.95 -18.67 32.10
N GLY A 81 -17.32 -17.59 31.41
CA GLY A 81 -16.62 -16.31 31.45
C GLY A 81 -15.33 -16.27 30.63
N LEU A 82 -15.06 -17.28 29.80
CA LEU A 82 -13.90 -17.35 28.93
C LEU A 82 -14.23 -16.82 27.54
N PHE A 83 -13.34 -15.98 27.01
CA PHE A 83 -13.46 -15.41 25.67
C PHE A 83 -12.21 -15.71 24.84
N GLN A 84 -12.40 -16.21 23.64
CA GLN A 84 -11.36 -16.37 22.66
C GLN A 84 -11.27 -15.12 21.79
N ARG A 85 -10.12 -14.44 21.79
CA ARG A 85 -9.83 -13.32 20.89
C ARG A 85 -9.34 -13.86 19.55
N ASN A 86 -10.05 -13.54 18.47
CA ASN A 86 -9.68 -13.90 17.10
C ASN A 86 -9.42 -12.64 16.29
N ARG A 87 -8.31 -12.63 15.52
CA ARG A 87 -8.00 -11.56 14.57
C ARG A 87 -8.77 -11.83 13.26
N LEU A 88 -9.54 -10.86 12.82
CA LEU A 88 -10.39 -10.96 11.62
C LEU A 88 -9.95 -9.95 10.58
N ARG A 89 -9.51 -10.43 9.42
CA ARG A 89 -9.26 -9.61 8.24
C ARG A 89 -10.48 -9.63 7.33
N ARG A 90 -11.01 -8.45 7.01
CA ARG A 90 -12.23 -8.32 6.19
C ARG A 90 -11.94 -8.01 4.72
N ARG A 91 -10.75 -7.52 4.38
CA ARG A 91 -10.38 -7.06 3.03
C ARG A 91 -9.00 -7.59 2.65
N PRO A 92 -8.72 -7.75 1.35
CA PRO A 92 -7.36 -8.04 0.89
C PRO A 92 -6.40 -6.93 1.30
N GLY A 93 -5.11 -7.27 1.39
CA GLY A 93 -4.06 -6.29 1.69
C GLY A 93 -3.84 -5.31 0.56
N THR A 94 -3.40 -4.11 0.93
CA THR A 94 -3.10 -3.05 -0.03
C THR A 94 -2.07 -3.48 -1.07
N VAL A 95 -1.07 -4.29 -0.70
CA VAL A 95 -0.05 -4.82 -1.62
C VAL A 95 -0.67 -5.62 -2.77
N ALA A 96 -1.55 -6.58 -2.45
CA ALA A 96 -2.18 -7.43 -3.46
C ALA A 96 -3.07 -6.60 -4.42
N VAL A 97 -3.80 -5.62 -3.88
CA VAL A 97 -4.66 -4.73 -4.67
C VAL A 97 -3.82 -3.81 -5.55
N ALA A 98 -2.75 -3.23 -4.99
CA ALA A 98 -1.81 -2.39 -5.72
C ALA A 98 -1.15 -3.14 -6.88
N ALA A 99 -0.64 -4.35 -6.63
CA ALA A 99 -0.06 -5.21 -7.65
C ALA A 99 -1.05 -5.53 -8.79
N ALA A 100 -2.30 -5.87 -8.42
CA ALA A 100 -3.34 -6.20 -9.40
C ALA A 100 -3.67 -5.02 -10.32
N ILE A 101 -3.85 -3.82 -9.75
CA ILE A 101 -4.15 -2.59 -10.51
C ILE A 101 -2.96 -2.21 -11.38
N GLN A 102 -1.78 -2.13 -10.78
CA GLN A 102 -0.56 -1.75 -11.47
C GLN A 102 -0.26 -2.66 -12.66
N ASN A 103 -0.38 -3.98 -12.46
CA ASN A 103 -0.09 -4.96 -13.51
C ASN A 103 -1.11 -4.90 -14.66
N LYS A 104 -2.40 -4.74 -14.36
CA LYS A 104 -3.45 -4.73 -15.40
C LYS A 104 -3.52 -3.40 -16.15
N TYR A 105 -3.38 -2.28 -15.45
CA TYR A 105 -3.70 -0.97 -16.02
C TYR A 105 -2.49 -0.09 -16.28
N ASN A 106 -1.32 -0.48 -15.79
CA ASN A 106 -0.09 0.33 -15.86
C ASN A 106 -0.26 1.75 -15.28
N ILE A 107 -1.12 1.91 -14.29
CA ILE A 107 -1.37 3.15 -13.54
C ILE A 107 -0.48 3.17 -12.30
N THR A 108 0.05 4.34 -11.94
CA THR A 108 0.74 4.56 -10.66
C THR A 108 -0.23 4.33 -9.51
N VAL A 109 0.16 3.53 -8.54
CA VAL A 109 -0.63 3.22 -7.35
C VAL A 109 0.05 3.74 -6.09
N VAL A 110 -0.76 4.18 -5.13
CA VAL A 110 -0.30 4.73 -3.85
C VAL A 110 -0.97 3.94 -2.72
N PRO A 111 -0.39 2.82 -2.28
CA PRO A 111 -0.88 2.10 -1.12
C PRO A 111 -0.72 2.94 0.15
N HIS A 112 -1.74 2.93 1.01
CA HIS A 112 -1.68 3.55 2.32
C HIS A 112 -0.96 2.62 3.30
N ILE A 113 -0.01 3.15 4.04
CA ILE A 113 0.73 2.47 5.10
C ILE A 113 0.34 3.11 6.43
N LEU A 114 -0.09 2.28 7.37
CA LEU A 114 -0.68 2.73 8.63
C LEU A 114 0.13 2.26 9.83
N CYS A 115 0.20 3.08 10.89
CA CYS A 115 0.61 2.61 12.22
C CYS A 115 -0.45 1.67 12.81
N SER A 116 -1.74 1.92 12.50
CA SER A 116 -2.87 1.19 13.06
C SER A 116 -2.90 -0.27 12.65
N GLY A 117 -2.79 -1.19 13.63
CA GLY A 117 -2.98 -2.63 13.44
C GLY A 117 -1.80 -3.35 12.80
N PHE A 118 -0.60 -2.76 12.83
CA PHE A 118 0.65 -3.34 12.35
C PHE A 118 1.76 -3.20 13.38
N THR A 119 2.55 -4.27 13.55
CA THR A 119 3.84 -4.24 14.22
C THR A 119 4.89 -3.63 13.29
N ARG A 120 6.08 -3.34 13.82
CA ARG A 120 7.23 -2.87 13.01
C ARG A 120 7.64 -3.92 11.97
N GLU A 121 7.69 -5.18 12.37
CA GLU A 121 8.02 -6.30 11.49
C GLU A 121 6.95 -6.47 10.38
N GLU A 122 5.66 -6.46 10.72
CA GLU A 122 4.59 -6.54 9.72
C GLU A 122 4.65 -5.38 8.72
N THR A 123 5.03 -4.18 9.18
CA THR A 123 5.26 -3.02 8.32
C THR A 123 6.43 -3.26 7.37
N GLU A 124 7.56 -3.79 7.87
CA GLU A 124 8.72 -4.11 7.05
C GLU A 124 8.38 -5.13 5.97
N TYR A 125 7.61 -6.19 6.28
CA TYR A 125 7.16 -7.15 5.28
C TYR A 125 6.33 -6.50 4.16
N VAL A 126 5.46 -5.56 4.50
CA VAL A 126 4.71 -4.78 3.50
C VAL A 126 5.66 -3.96 2.62
N LEU A 127 6.67 -3.33 3.20
CA LEU A 127 7.67 -2.55 2.44
C LEU A 127 8.50 -3.44 1.52
N LEU A 128 8.94 -4.61 1.99
CA LEU A 128 9.66 -5.61 1.18
C LEU A 128 8.84 -6.04 -0.04
N ASP A 129 7.57 -6.39 0.17
CA ASP A 129 6.66 -6.80 -0.91
C ASP A 129 6.44 -5.68 -1.93
N LEU A 130 6.23 -4.44 -1.46
CA LEU A 130 6.04 -3.29 -2.35
C LEU A 130 7.31 -2.97 -3.14
N GLN A 131 8.49 -3.04 -2.50
CA GLN A 131 9.76 -2.84 -3.16
C GLN A 131 10.00 -3.90 -4.25
N PHE A 132 9.72 -5.18 -3.94
CA PHE A 132 9.81 -6.28 -4.91
C PHE A 132 8.92 -6.05 -6.13
N LEU A 133 7.71 -5.51 -5.92
CA LEU A 133 6.76 -5.18 -6.98
C LEU A 133 7.05 -3.85 -7.70
N ASN A 134 8.12 -3.15 -7.32
CA ASN A 134 8.45 -1.81 -7.82
C ASN A 134 7.30 -0.81 -7.66
N ILE A 135 6.64 -0.85 -6.50
CA ILE A 135 5.62 0.11 -6.07
C ILE A 135 6.28 1.01 -5.04
N THR A 136 6.58 2.24 -5.41
CA THR A 136 7.49 3.12 -4.65
C THR A 136 6.83 4.38 -4.08
N ASP A 137 5.59 4.65 -4.44
CA ASP A 137 4.83 5.78 -3.92
C ASP A 137 3.86 5.33 -2.83
N LEU A 138 3.90 5.96 -1.67
CA LEU A 138 3.14 5.58 -0.49
C LEU A 138 2.35 6.78 0.07
N LEU A 139 1.27 6.51 0.79
CA LEU A 139 0.65 7.48 1.71
C LEU A 139 0.80 6.96 3.14
N VAL A 140 1.52 7.72 3.96
CA VAL A 140 1.89 7.33 5.33
C VAL A 140 0.99 8.03 6.33
N LEU A 141 0.23 7.24 7.10
CA LEU A 141 -0.78 7.73 8.01
C LEU A 141 -0.67 7.04 9.37
N ARG A 142 -1.13 7.70 10.44
CA ARG A 142 -1.30 7.01 11.71
C ARG A 142 -2.42 5.96 11.63
N GLY A 143 -3.49 6.28 10.93
CA GLY A 143 -4.74 5.53 10.95
C GLY A 143 -5.58 5.84 12.20
N ASP A 144 -6.79 5.29 12.20
CA ASP A 144 -7.77 5.51 13.26
C ASP A 144 -7.63 4.51 14.41
N LYS A 145 -8.08 4.93 15.59
CA LYS A 145 -8.27 4.01 16.73
C LYS A 145 -9.35 2.97 16.41
N ALA A 146 -9.34 1.83 17.10
CA ALA A 146 -10.43 0.88 16.98
C ALA A 146 -11.74 1.46 17.52
N LYS A 147 -12.87 0.95 17.03
CA LYS A 147 -14.19 1.41 17.46
C LYS A 147 -14.43 1.27 18.96
N HIS A 148 -13.82 0.27 19.59
CA HIS A 148 -13.94 -0.01 21.02
C HIS A 148 -12.86 0.66 21.88
N GLU A 149 -11.88 1.33 21.26
CA GLU A 149 -10.80 2.02 21.97
C GLU A 149 -11.19 3.47 22.25
N SER A 150 -10.85 3.96 23.43
CA SER A 150 -11.00 5.38 23.79
C SER A 150 -9.89 6.24 23.21
N VAL A 151 -8.67 5.69 23.15
CA VAL A 151 -7.46 6.30 22.58
C VAL A 151 -6.85 5.35 21.56
N PHE A 152 -6.00 5.89 20.66
CA PHE A 152 -5.26 5.08 19.73
C PHE A 152 -4.21 4.25 20.47
N THR A 153 -4.21 2.93 20.21
CA THR A 153 -3.23 1.99 20.75
C THR A 153 -2.56 1.25 19.60
N PRO A 154 -1.22 1.28 19.51
CA PRO A 154 -0.49 0.53 18.48
C PRO A 154 -0.62 -0.98 18.70
N GLU A 155 -0.42 -1.76 17.65
CA GLU A 155 -0.34 -3.21 17.73
C GLU A 155 1.08 -3.62 18.16
N GLY A 156 1.20 -4.39 19.24
CA GLY A 156 2.50 -4.87 19.72
C GLY A 156 3.53 -3.74 19.92
N ASP A 157 4.63 -3.82 19.19
CA ASP A 157 5.71 -2.82 19.15
C ASP A 157 5.53 -1.76 18.07
N GLY A 158 4.33 -1.69 17.45
CA GLY A 158 4.01 -0.74 16.39
C GLY A 158 4.12 0.71 16.80
N TYR A 159 3.89 1.61 15.87
CA TYR A 159 4.10 3.05 16.03
C TYR A 159 2.86 3.77 16.54
N HIS A 160 3.08 4.78 17.41
CA HIS A 160 2.03 5.67 17.91
C HIS A 160 1.72 6.82 16.93
N HIS A 161 2.72 7.27 16.17
CA HIS A 161 2.61 8.43 15.31
C HIS A 161 3.18 8.14 13.91
N ALA A 162 2.60 8.79 12.90
CA ALA A 162 3.04 8.64 11.51
C ALA A 162 4.51 9.05 11.31
N ILE A 163 5.06 9.95 12.13
CA ILE A 163 6.47 10.35 12.04
C ILE A 163 7.41 9.19 12.34
N GLU A 164 7.08 8.33 13.30
CA GLU A 164 7.89 7.16 13.64
C GLU A 164 7.86 6.12 12.50
N LEU A 165 6.72 5.97 11.85
CA LEU A 165 6.57 5.13 10.65
C LEU A 165 7.38 5.69 9.47
N GLN A 166 7.43 7.03 9.30
CA GLN A 166 8.28 7.67 8.30
C GLN A 166 9.77 7.39 8.56
N GLU A 167 10.20 7.38 9.82
CA GLU A 167 11.57 7.04 10.19
C GLU A 167 11.92 5.60 9.78
N GLN A 168 11.03 4.64 9.99
CA GLN A 168 11.23 3.28 9.52
C GLN A 168 11.38 3.22 7.99
N ILE A 169 10.52 3.90 7.24
CA ILE A 169 10.59 3.95 5.77
C ILE A 169 11.89 4.60 5.31
N ASN A 170 12.34 5.67 5.98
CA ASN A 170 13.60 6.34 5.68
C ASN A 170 14.81 5.43 5.96
N ASN A 171 14.78 4.65 7.04
CA ASN A 171 15.81 3.66 7.34
C ASN A 171 15.80 2.53 6.32
N PHE A 172 14.63 2.03 5.96
CA PHE A 172 14.47 1.03 4.90
C PHE A 172 15.07 1.52 3.56
N ASN A 173 14.82 2.77 3.20
CA ASN A 173 15.42 3.41 2.01
C ASN A 173 16.96 3.46 2.05
N LYS A 174 17.55 3.49 3.25
CA LYS A 174 19.01 3.43 3.47
C LYS A 174 19.54 2.00 3.55
N GLY A 175 18.66 0.99 3.55
CA GLY A 175 19.00 -0.42 3.73
C GLY A 175 19.18 -0.84 5.19
N ILE A 176 18.62 -0.10 6.13
CA ILE A 176 18.64 -0.42 7.57
C ILE A 176 17.28 -1.02 7.93
N PHE A 177 17.27 -2.23 8.44
CA PHE A 177 16.07 -3.01 8.74
C PHE A 177 15.75 -3.04 10.23
N VAL A 178 14.53 -3.50 10.57
CA VAL A 178 14.02 -3.51 11.96
C VAL A 178 14.86 -4.39 12.88
N ASP A 179 15.43 -5.47 12.34
CA ASP A 179 16.31 -6.39 13.08
C ASP A 179 17.74 -5.85 13.29
N GLY A 180 18.03 -4.63 12.79
CA GLY A 180 19.34 -4.00 12.83
C GLY A 180 20.30 -4.47 11.73
N SER A 181 19.88 -5.35 10.83
CA SER A 181 20.70 -5.71 9.67
C SER A 181 20.79 -4.57 8.66
N GLU A 182 21.89 -4.53 7.90
CA GLU A 182 22.11 -3.54 6.86
C GLU A 182 22.39 -4.24 5.52
N MET A 183 21.71 -3.78 4.48
CA MET A 183 21.91 -4.29 3.12
C MET A 183 21.96 -3.16 2.11
N LYS A 184 22.79 -3.33 1.08
CA LYS A 184 22.82 -2.36 -0.03
C LYS A 184 21.51 -2.40 -0.80
N VAL A 185 20.75 -1.31 -0.73
CA VAL A 185 19.53 -1.15 -1.51
C VAL A 185 19.89 -0.80 -2.96
N THR A 186 19.39 -1.59 -3.90
CA THR A 186 19.61 -1.40 -5.34
C THR A 186 18.37 -0.85 -6.05
N ASN A 187 17.21 -0.91 -5.41
CA ASN A 187 15.94 -0.46 -5.97
C ASN A 187 15.71 1.04 -5.72
N SER A 188 14.74 1.61 -6.43
CA SER A 188 14.33 2.98 -6.20
C SER A 188 13.80 3.16 -4.77
N PRO A 189 14.18 4.22 -4.05
CA PRO A 189 13.68 4.47 -2.70
C PRO A 189 12.19 4.79 -2.74
N PHE A 190 11.48 4.48 -1.64
CA PHE A 190 10.12 4.94 -1.45
C PHE A 190 10.04 6.46 -1.39
N SER A 191 9.05 7.00 -2.07
CA SER A 191 8.58 8.36 -1.89
C SER A 191 7.22 8.32 -1.20
N TYR A 192 6.91 9.28 -0.33
CA TYR A 192 5.66 9.23 0.39
C TYR A 192 5.05 10.61 0.63
N GLY A 193 3.72 10.64 0.58
CA GLY A 193 2.90 11.72 1.08
C GLY A 193 2.47 11.46 2.53
N VAL A 194 2.07 12.53 3.20
CA VAL A 194 1.49 12.50 4.56
C VAL A 194 0.23 13.35 4.61
N ALA A 195 -0.65 13.09 5.58
CA ALA A 195 -1.78 13.96 5.82
C ALA A 195 -1.38 15.13 6.71
N CYS A 196 -1.84 16.33 6.33
CA CYS A 196 -1.77 17.53 7.14
C CYS A 196 -3.19 17.93 7.54
N TYR A 197 -3.41 18.21 8.83
CA TYR A 197 -4.69 18.65 9.38
C TYR A 197 -4.54 20.03 10.01
#